data_37f1c7f150042f463562b3dc7070dcd6
#
_entry.id   37f1c7f150042f463562b3dc7070dcd6
#
_cell.length_a   1.000
_cell.length_b   1.000
_cell.length_c   1.000
_cell.angle_alpha   90.00
_cell.angle_beta   90.00
_cell.angle_gamma   90.00
#
_symmetry.space_group_name_H-M   'P 1'
#
loop_
_entity.id
_entity.type
_entity.pdbx_description
1 polymer ?
#
loop_
_entity_poly.entity_id
_entity_poly.type
_entity_poly.pdbx_seq_one_letter_code
_entity_poly.pdbx_strand_id
1 'polypeptide(L)'
;MNDNGKVVSMRPYPSPNSYVRLDEVIYWSQGLRVKGLLARPKVPGDYEGLLYLRGGLQSIGMVRPARIAQFAAQGFVVFAPYYRGNRGGEGKDEFAGEDRFDAVNGVEVLKQFIQKEKVHLFGFSRGGLMVLWTAILRNDIKSIVTWAGVSDATATYWERVDMRRGLKRIVGGNPNKVPERYENRTPLYEVAKINAPVLIIHGTEDQHVDIEHAYQLEKHLKGEGKTVETWFSYGLKHHFPPKLNRMTVQRL
;
A
#
# COMPACT_ATOMS: atom_id res chain seq x y z
N MET A 1 9.73 6.05 25.16
CA MET A 1 10.11 5.15 24.04
C MET A 1 9.06 5.26 22.97
N ASN A 2 9.43 5.29 21.72
CA ASN A 2 8.45 5.30 20.64
C ASN A 2 7.96 3.86 20.41
N ASP A 3 6.72 3.53 20.77
CA ASP A 3 6.15 2.18 20.61
C ASP A 3 5.62 1.91 19.20
N ASN A 4 5.80 2.83 18.25
CA ASN A 4 5.34 2.66 16.86
C ASN A 4 5.89 1.39 16.21
N GLY A 5 5.00 0.58 15.64
CA GLY A 5 5.33 -0.71 15.04
C GLY A 5 5.45 -1.88 16.02
N LYS A 6 5.47 -1.64 17.33
CA LYS A 6 5.53 -2.70 18.32
C LYS A 6 4.28 -3.58 18.27
N VAL A 7 4.48 -4.88 18.11
CA VAL A 7 3.39 -5.87 18.13
C VAL A 7 2.85 -6.01 19.55
N VAL A 8 1.54 -5.81 19.70
CA VAL A 8 0.80 -5.92 20.97
C VAL A 8 0.31 -7.34 21.17
N SER A 9 -0.27 -7.92 20.13
CA SER A 9 -0.77 -9.31 20.15
C SER A 9 -0.80 -9.88 18.74
N MET A 10 -0.77 -11.21 18.69
CA MET A 10 -0.86 -11.96 17.45
C MET A 10 -1.71 -13.21 17.68
N ARG A 11 -2.63 -13.49 16.76
CA ARG A 11 -3.49 -14.68 16.81
C ARG A 11 -3.52 -15.38 15.46
N PRO A 12 -3.58 -16.73 15.43
CA PRO A 12 -3.71 -17.48 14.19
C PRO A 12 -4.93 -17.03 13.38
N TYR A 13 -4.76 -16.96 12.06
CA TYR A 13 -5.81 -16.65 11.10
C TYR A 13 -5.88 -17.77 10.04
N PRO A 14 -7.07 -18.17 9.56
CA PRO A 14 -7.20 -19.21 8.55
C PRO A 14 -6.43 -18.89 7.28
N SER A 15 -5.55 -19.79 6.85
CA SER A 15 -4.75 -19.63 5.63
C SER A 15 -5.37 -20.39 4.46
N PRO A 16 -5.56 -19.76 3.30
CA PRO A 16 -6.00 -20.44 2.08
C PRO A 16 -4.87 -21.22 1.37
N ASN A 17 -3.66 -21.19 1.88
CA ASN A 17 -2.50 -21.88 1.35
C ASN A 17 -1.84 -22.71 2.45
N SER A 18 -1.72 -24.04 2.24
CA SER A 18 -1.16 -24.97 3.22
C SER A 18 0.31 -24.72 3.55
N TYR A 19 1.07 -24.06 2.67
CA TYR A 19 2.49 -23.72 2.86
C TYR A 19 2.72 -22.36 3.52
N VAL A 20 1.64 -21.61 3.78
CA VAL A 20 1.70 -20.26 4.36
C VAL A 20 0.94 -20.23 5.68
N ARG A 21 1.55 -19.68 6.72
CA ARG A 21 0.90 -19.32 7.97
C ARG A 21 0.39 -17.88 7.88
N LEU A 22 -0.85 -17.68 8.37
CA LEU A 22 -1.42 -16.35 8.56
C LEU A 22 -1.66 -16.09 10.04
N ASP A 23 -1.39 -14.86 10.45
CA ASP A 23 -1.70 -14.37 11.79
C ASP A 23 -2.34 -12.98 11.69
N GLU A 24 -3.40 -12.72 12.47
CA GLU A 24 -3.87 -11.34 12.67
C GLU A 24 -3.00 -10.69 13.75
N VAL A 25 -2.48 -9.52 13.45
CA VAL A 25 -1.56 -8.76 14.29
C VAL A 25 -2.22 -7.48 14.75
N ILE A 26 -2.06 -7.15 16.04
CA ILE A 26 -2.35 -5.81 16.59
C ILE A 26 -1.02 -5.16 16.92
N TYR A 27 -0.82 -3.93 16.47
CA TYR A 27 0.41 -3.17 16.67
C TYR A 27 0.11 -1.70 16.99
N TRP A 28 1.06 -1.03 17.62
CA TRP A 28 0.96 0.39 17.92
C TRP A 28 1.30 1.24 16.68
N SER A 29 0.47 2.22 16.41
CA SER A 29 0.69 3.25 15.40
C SER A 29 0.19 4.60 15.92
N GLN A 30 1.11 5.49 16.26
CA GLN A 30 0.82 6.81 16.81
C GLN A 30 -0.18 6.79 18.00
N GLY A 31 0.08 5.89 18.96
CA GLY A 31 -0.76 5.73 20.14
C GLY A 31 -2.09 4.99 19.92
N LEU A 32 -2.34 4.50 18.70
CA LEU A 32 -3.53 3.72 18.34
C LEU A 32 -3.18 2.24 18.15
N ARG A 33 -4.09 1.35 18.54
CA ARG A 33 -4.01 -0.09 18.24
C ARG A 33 -4.59 -0.35 16.87
N VAL A 34 -3.70 -0.56 15.91
CA VAL A 34 -4.05 -0.86 14.52
C VAL A 34 -3.91 -2.37 14.26
N LYS A 35 -4.71 -2.89 13.34
CA LYS A 35 -4.70 -4.31 12.99
C LYS A 35 -4.21 -4.53 11.56
N GLY A 36 -3.65 -5.72 11.33
CA GLY A 36 -3.24 -6.20 10.01
C GLY A 36 -3.13 -7.70 9.95
N LEU A 37 -2.85 -8.24 8.77
CA LEU A 37 -2.52 -9.64 8.55
C LEU A 37 -1.04 -9.80 8.25
N LEU A 38 -0.42 -10.76 8.90
CA LEU A 38 0.94 -11.22 8.66
C LEU A 38 0.89 -12.59 7.99
N ALA A 39 1.50 -12.72 6.81
CA ALA A 39 1.64 -13.98 6.09
C ALA A 39 3.11 -14.37 6.04
N ARG A 40 3.42 -15.62 6.42
CA ARG A 40 4.79 -16.15 6.47
C ARG A 40 4.85 -17.53 5.83
N PRO A 41 5.92 -17.86 5.07
CA PRO A 41 6.19 -19.25 4.71
C PRO A 41 6.26 -20.13 5.96
N LYS A 42 5.74 -21.36 5.90
CA LYS A 42 5.86 -22.32 7.02
C LYS A 42 7.26 -22.93 7.12
N VAL A 43 7.94 -23.04 6.00
CA VAL A 43 9.32 -23.51 5.99
C VAL A 43 10.23 -22.42 6.56
N PRO A 44 11.09 -22.74 7.53
CA PRO A 44 12.08 -21.79 8.01
C PRO A 44 13.01 -21.34 6.88
N GLY A 45 13.36 -20.05 6.86
CA GLY A 45 14.23 -19.48 5.83
C GLY A 45 14.49 -18.00 6.10
N ASP A 46 15.50 -17.47 5.40
CA ASP A 46 15.89 -16.08 5.49
C ASP A 46 15.16 -15.26 4.41
N TYR A 47 13.94 -14.83 4.74
CA TYR A 47 13.03 -14.16 3.84
C TYR A 47 13.11 -12.64 3.94
N GLU A 48 12.92 -11.95 2.82
CA GLU A 48 12.78 -10.50 2.76
C GLU A 48 11.33 -10.09 3.09
N GLY A 49 11.14 -8.86 3.56
CA GLY A 49 9.83 -8.34 3.95
C GLY A 49 9.11 -7.67 2.78
N LEU A 50 7.80 -7.90 2.68
CA LEU A 50 6.91 -7.17 1.75
C LEU A 50 5.78 -6.52 2.54
N LEU A 51 5.73 -5.19 2.53
CA LEU A 51 4.58 -4.45 3.05
C LEU A 51 3.53 -4.31 1.94
N TYR A 52 2.39 -4.99 2.12
CA TYR A 52 1.27 -4.96 1.18
C TYR A 52 0.25 -3.90 1.59
N LEU A 53 0.11 -2.85 0.80
CA LEU A 53 -0.77 -1.72 1.05
C LEU A 53 -2.00 -1.79 0.15
N ARG A 54 -3.15 -2.05 0.79
CA ARG A 54 -4.41 -2.29 0.11
C ARG A 54 -5.01 -1.03 -0.52
N GLY A 55 -5.87 -1.23 -1.49
CA GLY A 55 -6.75 -0.20 -2.05
C GLY A 55 -8.04 0.00 -1.24
N GLY A 56 -8.97 0.74 -1.85
CA GLY A 56 -10.30 0.99 -1.31
C GLY A 56 -10.32 1.91 -0.11
N LEU A 57 -11.50 2.06 0.49
CA LEU A 57 -11.77 2.96 1.60
C LEU A 57 -12.67 2.26 2.61
N GLN A 58 -12.35 2.36 3.89
CA GLN A 58 -13.10 1.69 4.98
C GLN A 58 -13.21 0.18 4.71
N SER A 59 -14.42 -0.37 4.69
CA SER A 59 -14.67 -1.80 4.44
C SER A 59 -14.50 -2.25 2.98
N ILE A 60 -14.34 -1.31 2.04
CA ILE A 60 -14.13 -1.62 0.61
C ILE A 60 -12.66 -1.94 0.37
N GLY A 61 -12.37 -2.95 -0.45
CA GLY A 61 -11.00 -3.30 -0.84
C GLY A 61 -10.16 -3.87 0.29
N MET A 62 -10.77 -4.51 1.29
CA MET A 62 -10.06 -5.12 2.42
C MET A 62 -9.00 -6.12 1.98
N VAL A 63 -7.96 -6.27 2.80
CA VAL A 63 -6.90 -7.25 2.59
C VAL A 63 -7.50 -8.64 2.39
N ARG A 64 -7.18 -9.26 1.26
CA ARG A 64 -7.60 -10.63 0.94
C ARG A 64 -6.51 -11.60 1.39
N PRO A 65 -6.81 -12.56 2.30
CA PRO A 65 -5.83 -13.54 2.77
C PRO A 65 -5.13 -14.29 1.63
N ALA A 66 -5.87 -14.67 0.58
CA ALA A 66 -5.31 -15.34 -0.59
C ALA A 66 -4.29 -14.47 -1.35
N ARG A 67 -4.47 -13.14 -1.36
CA ARG A 67 -3.55 -12.23 -2.04
C ARG A 67 -2.21 -12.13 -1.33
N ILE A 68 -2.21 -11.95 -0.03
CA ILE A 68 -0.96 -11.88 0.75
C ILE A 68 -0.28 -13.25 0.85
N ALA A 69 -1.06 -14.34 0.93
CA ALA A 69 -0.52 -15.69 0.88
C ALA A 69 0.15 -16.01 -0.47
N GLN A 70 -0.30 -15.41 -1.58
CA GLN A 70 0.34 -15.54 -2.88
C GLN A 70 1.76 -15.00 -2.87
N PHE A 71 2.00 -13.82 -2.28
CA PHE A 71 3.33 -13.25 -2.14
C PHE A 71 4.19 -14.04 -1.14
N ALA A 72 3.61 -14.47 -0.02
CA ALA A 72 4.33 -15.27 0.95
C ALA A 72 4.79 -16.62 0.36
N ALA A 73 4.00 -17.21 -0.55
CA ALA A 73 4.39 -18.42 -1.27
C ALA A 73 5.54 -18.20 -2.28
N GLN A 74 5.88 -16.95 -2.62
CA GLN A 74 7.05 -16.59 -3.42
C GLN A 74 8.31 -16.33 -2.55
N GLY A 75 8.23 -16.54 -1.24
CA GLY A 75 9.38 -16.39 -0.36
C GLY A 75 9.48 -15.04 0.34
N PHE A 76 8.36 -14.35 0.57
CA PHE A 76 8.32 -13.14 1.38
C PHE A 76 7.65 -13.35 2.74
N VAL A 77 8.11 -12.62 3.75
CA VAL A 77 7.27 -12.32 4.91
C VAL A 77 6.43 -11.09 4.55
N VAL A 78 5.11 -11.25 4.54
CA VAL A 78 4.19 -10.20 4.08
C VAL A 78 3.38 -9.64 5.24
N PHE A 79 3.43 -8.34 5.45
CA PHE A 79 2.51 -7.66 6.37
C PHE A 79 1.56 -6.75 5.60
N ALA A 80 0.28 -6.80 5.94
CA ALA A 80 -0.77 -6.01 5.30
C ALA A 80 -1.64 -5.34 6.37
N PRO A 81 -1.37 -4.06 6.70
CA PRO A 81 -2.21 -3.32 7.63
C PRO A 81 -3.62 -3.10 7.07
N TYR A 82 -4.63 -3.20 7.93
CA TYR A 82 -6.00 -2.83 7.57
C TYR A 82 -6.21 -1.32 7.53
N TYR A 83 -5.26 -0.56 8.05
CA TYR A 83 -5.28 0.84 8.45
C TYR A 83 -6.23 1.09 9.62
N ARG A 84 -5.98 2.17 10.37
CA ARG A 84 -6.78 2.60 11.53
C ARG A 84 -8.28 2.68 11.20
N GLY A 85 -9.12 2.43 12.19
CA GLY A 85 -10.57 2.44 12.04
C GLY A 85 -11.16 1.24 11.30
N ASN A 86 -10.34 0.25 10.88
CA ASN A 86 -10.79 -0.93 10.15
C ASN A 86 -10.67 -2.21 10.99
N ARG A 87 -11.60 -3.16 10.78
CA ARG A 87 -11.61 -4.49 11.44
C ARG A 87 -11.51 -4.42 12.96
N GLY A 88 -12.08 -3.39 13.57
CA GLY A 88 -12.03 -3.17 15.02
C GLY A 88 -10.69 -2.63 15.52
N GLY A 89 -9.85 -2.07 14.65
CA GLY A 89 -8.75 -1.20 15.01
C GLY A 89 -9.24 0.18 15.43
N GLU A 90 -8.45 0.89 16.23
CA GLU A 90 -8.76 2.23 16.71
C GLU A 90 -8.55 3.29 15.61
N GLY A 91 -9.07 4.51 15.81
CA GLY A 91 -8.93 5.64 14.90
C GLY A 91 -9.92 5.65 13.75
N LYS A 92 -9.56 6.36 12.67
CA LYS A 92 -10.40 6.54 11.48
C LYS A 92 -9.56 6.40 10.21
N ASP A 93 -10.14 5.79 9.18
CA ASP A 93 -9.56 5.73 7.84
C ASP A 93 -9.69 7.10 7.16
N GLU A 94 -8.57 7.70 6.74
CA GLU A 94 -8.50 9.11 6.32
C GLU A 94 -8.03 9.31 4.87
N PHE A 95 -7.91 8.23 4.08
CA PHE A 95 -7.48 8.32 2.68
C PHE A 95 -6.09 8.98 2.52
N ALA A 96 -5.07 8.39 3.10
CA ALA A 96 -3.70 8.89 3.17
C ALA A 96 -3.53 10.21 3.98
N GLY A 97 -4.42 10.43 4.96
CA GLY A 97 -4.20 11.37 6.05
C GLY A 97 -3.25 10.78 7.09
N GLU A 98 -3.65 10.82 8.35
CA GLU A 98 -2.86 10.23 9.45
C GLU A 98 -2.73 8.70 9.33
N ASP A 99 -3.64 8.03 8.64
CA ASP A 99 -3.59 6.59 8.38
C ASP A 99 -2.40 6.16 7.51
N ARG A 100 -1.70 7.08 6.83
CA ARG A 100 -0.41 6.80 6.18
C ARG A 100 0.67 6.31 7.15
N PHE A 101 0.62 6.77 8.40
CA PHE A 101 1.57 6.33 9.42
C PHE A 101 1.37 4.88 9.85
N ASP A 102 0.21 4.29 9.59
CA ASP A 102 -0.01 2.86 9.83
C ASP A 102 0.80 2.00 8.85
N ALA A 103 1.01 2.50 7.63
CA ALA A 103 1.92 1.88 6.67
C ALA A 103 3.39 2.11 7.05
N VAL A 104 3.77 3.35 7.40
CA VAL A 104 5.12 3.70 7.86
C VAL A 104 5.55 2.83 9.04
N ASN A 105 4.66 2.70 10.04
CA ASN A 105 4.91 1.90 11.24
C ASN A 105 4.78 0.38 10.97
N GLY A 106 4.05 0.00 9.92
CA GLY A 106 3.96 -1.38 9.44
C GLY A 106 5.30 -1.96 8.97
N VAL A 107 6.24 -1.11 8.56
CA VAL A 107 7.63 -1.52 8.27
C VAL A 107 8.32 -2.05 9.53
N GLU A 108 8.13 -1.37 10.67
CA GLU A 108 8.69 -1.84 11.95
C GLU A 108 8.04 -3.15 12.43
N VAL A 109 6.76 -3.39 12.08
CA VAL A 109 6.15 -4.70 12.30
C VAL A 109 6.88 -5.78 11.51
N LEU A 110 7.13 -5.57 10.20
CA LEU A 110 7.84 -6.53 9.35
C LEU A 110 9.24 -6.85 9.89
N LYS A 111 10.00 -5.85 10.32
CA LYS A 111 11.36 -6.02 10.84
C LYS A 111 11.46 -6.97 12.04
N GLN A 112 10.36 -7.16 12.80
CA GLN A 112 10.32 -8.12 13.89
C GLN A 112 10.24 -9.59 13.43
N PHE A 113 9.97 -9.83 12.13
CA PHE A 113 9.74 -11.17 11.57
C PHE A 113 10.67 -11.53 10.41
N ILE A 114 11.58 -10.66 10.03
CA ILE A 114 12.59 -10.88 8.99
C ILE A 114 13.99 -10.79 9.60
N GLN A 115 14.93 -11.53 9.02
CA GLN A 115 16.35 -11.47 9.43
C GLN A 115 17.14 -10.53 8.52
N LYS A 116 16.82 -10.49 7.23
CA LYS A 116 17.36 -9.50 6.29
C LYS A 116 16.55 -8.21 6.43
N GLU A 117 17.19 -7.12 6.80
CA GLU A 117 16.56 -5.80 6.89
C GLU A 117 16.22 -5.23 5.50
N LYS A 118 15.65 -6.06 4.62
CA LYS A 118 15.21 -5.67 3.29
C LYS A 118 13.70 -5.67 3.23
N VAL A 119 13.12 -4.49 3.13
CA VAL A 119 11.67 -4.29 3.03
C VAL A 119 11.31 -3.72 1.68
N HIS A 120 10.42 -4.41 1.00
CA HIS A 120 9.80 -4.01 -0.26
C HIS A 120 8.39 -3.48 0.02
N LEU A 121 7.95 -2.50 -0.77
CA LEU A 121 6.62 -1.93 -0.67
C LEU A 121 5.80 -2.33 -1.90
N PHE A 122 4.57 -2.74 -1.68
CA PHE A 122 3.60 -3.02 -2.73
C PHE A 122 2.29 -2.30 -2.44
N GLY A 123 1.87 -1.41 -3.33
CA GLY A 123 0.62 -0.66 -3.22
C GLY A 123 -0.32 -0.91 -4.40
N PHE A 124 -1.58 -1.23 -4.10
CA PHE A 124 -2.63 -1.40 -5.10
C PHE A 124 -3.68 -0.31 -4.97
N SER A 125 -4.08 0.33 -6.09
CA SER A 125 -5.14 1.35 -6.12
C SER A 125 -4.80 2.51 -5.16
N ARG A 126 -5.66 2.87 -4.21
CA ARG A 126 -5.33 3.82 -3.13
C ARG A 126 -4.01 3.47 -2.41
N GLY A 127 -3.63 2.21 -2.37
CA GLY A 127 -2.34 1.77 -1.82
C GLY A 127 -1.13 2.45 -2.45
N GLY A 128 -1.28 3.02 -3.65
CA GLY A 128 -0.28 3.87 -4.29
C GLY A 128 0.08 5.10 -3.45
N LEU A 129 -0.90 5.83 -2.93
CA LEU A 129 -0.66 6.94 -2.00
C LEU A 129 0.12 6.47 -0.77
N MET A 130 -0.29 5.33 -0.20
CA MET A 130 0.30 4.79 1.03
C MET A 130 1.74 4.33 0.82
N VAL A 131 2.03 3.69 -0.31
CA VAL A 131 3.38 3.25 -0.70
C VAL A 131 4.30 4.45 -0.89
N LEU A 132 3.86 5.43 -1.66
CA LEU A 132 4.66 6.62 -1.95
C LEU A 132 4.95 7.42 -0.66
N TRP A 133 3.94 7.66 0.19
CA TRP A 133 4.15 8.30 1.48
C TRP A 133 5.08 7.50 2.39
N THR A 134 4.96 6.18 2.41
CA THR A 134 5.88 5.35 3.21
C THR A 134 7.32 5.51 2.73
N ALA A 135 7.54 5.51 1.41
CA ALA A 135 8.87 5.67 0.83
C ALA A 135 9.44 7.09 1.00
N ILE A 136 8.60 8.12 1.00
CA ILE A 136 9.00 9.53 1.27
C ILE A 136 9.44 9.70 2.73
N LEU A 137 8.74 9.05 3.65
CA LEU A 137 8.98 9.19 5.09
C LEU A 137 10.04 8.22 5.64
N ARG A 138 10.58 7.32 4.78
CA ARG A 138 11.57 6.31 5.16
C ARG A 138 12.72 6.25 4.15
N ASN A 139 13.92 5.98 4.65
CA ASN A 139 15.14 5.83 3.84
C ASN A 139 15.65 4.38 3.75
N ASP A 140 14.95 3.43 4.39
CA ASP A 140 15.34 2.02 4.54
C ASP A 140 14.49 1.07 3.68
N ILE A 141 13.87 1.58 2.63
CA ILE A 141 13.07 0.80 1.68
C ILE A 141 13.95 0.31 0.52
N LYS A 142 13.79 -0.97 0.16
CA LYS A 142 14.60 -1.63 -0.89
C LYS A 142 14.05 -1.42 -2.29
N SER A 143 12.74 -1.53 -2.46
CA SER A 143 12.04 -1.27 -3.74
C SER A 143 10.56 -0.98 -3.51
N ILE A 144 9.93 -0.39 -4.51
CA ILE A 144 8.54 0.06 -4.49
C ILE A 144 7.82 -0.44 -5.72
N VAL A 145 6.63 -1.00 -5.53
CA VAL A 145 5.70 -1.34 -6.61
C VAL A 145 4.40 -0.58 -6.41
N THR A 146 3.97 0.18 -7.41
CA THR A 146 2.61 0.72 -7.51
C THR A 146 1.86 -0.02 -8.61
N TRP A 147 0.76 -0.67 -8.28
CA TRP A 147 -0.09 -1.36 -9.25
C TRP A 147 -1.46 -0.70 -9.31
N ALA A 148 -1.82 -0.14 -10.47
CA ALA A 148 -3.04 0.66 -10.66
C ALA A 148 -3.14 1.73 -9.55
N GLY A 149 -2.00 2.36 -9.23
CA GLY A 149 -1.81 3.15 -8.02
C GLY A 149 -2.25 4.60 -8.18
N VAL A 150 -2.97 5.10 -7.17
CA VAL A 150 -3.26 6.53 -7.03
C VAL A 150 -1.97 7.25 -6.64
N SER A 151 -1.63 8.34 -7.33
CA SER A 151 -0.50 9.22 -7.02
C SER A 151 -0.92 10.62 -6.55
N ASP A 152 -2.16 11.02 -6.87
CA ASP A 152 -2.73 12.34 -6.56
C ASP A 152 -4.15 12.21 -6.01
N ALA A 153 -4.36 12.68 -4.77
CA ALA A 153 -5.67 12.65 -4.11
C ALA A 153 -6.65 13.67 -4.71
N THR A 154 -6.14 14.80 -5.23
CA THR A 154 -6.94 15.82 -5.88
C THR A 154 -7.49 15.32 -7.21
N ALA A 155 -6.64 14.71 -8.04
CA ALA A 155 -7.05 14.09 -9.30
C ALA A 155 -8.11 13.01 -9.04
N THR A 156 -7.90 12.14 -8.04
CA THR A 156 -8.88 11.12 -7.64
C THR A 156 -10.26 11.72 -7.29
N TYR A 157 -10.30 12.86 -6.61
CA TYR A 157 -11.58 13.52 -6.33
C TYR A 157 -12.32 13.92 -7.61
N TRP A 158 -11.60 14.42 -8.61
CA TRP A 158 -12.20 14.90 -9.86
C TRP A 158 -12.62 13.77 -10.79
N GLU A 159 -11.82 12.72 -10.92
CA GLU A 159 -12.12 11.56 -11.77
C GLU A 159 -13.21 10.65 -11.18
N ARG A 160 -13.26 10.48 -9.84
CA ARG A 160 -14.15 9.53 -9.16
C ARG A 160 -15.39 10.21 -8.58
N VAL A 161 -16.36 10.48 -9.46
CA VAL A 161 -17.64 11.11 -9.07
C VAL A 161 -18.36 10.32 -7.96
N ASP A 162 -18.33 9.00 -8.03
CA ASP A 162 -18.91 8.07 -7.06
C ASP A 162 -18.27 8.18 -5.67
N MET A 163 -16.99 8.55 -5.58
CA MET A 163 -16.27 8.69 -4.32
C MET A 163 -16.37 10.10 -3.71
N ARG A 164 -16.80 11.11 -4.44
CA ARG A 164 -16.78 12.53 -3.99
C ARG A 164 -17.49 12.76 -2.66
N ARG A 165 -18.64 12.12 -2.44
CA ARG A 165 -19.38 12.25 -1.17
C ARG A 165 -18.56 11.70 0.02
N GLY A 166 -17.92 10.55 -0.16
CA GLY A 166 -17.08 9.92 0.84
C GLY A 166 -15.83 10.75 1.13
N LEU A 167 -15.14 11.18 0.07
CA LEU A 167 -13.93 12.00 0.17
C LEU A 167 -14.21 13.34 0.85
N LYS A 168 -15.29 14.05 0.48
CA LYS A 168 -15.67 15.30 1.17
C LYS A 168 -15.89 15.10 2.66
N ARG A 169 -16.50 13.98 3.07
CA ARG A 169 -16.74 13.70 4.49
C ARG A 169 -15.43 13.42 5.24
N ILE A 170 -14.51 12.70 4.60
CA ILE A 170 -13.24 12.30 5.22
C ILE A 170 -12.25 13.45 5.25
N VAL A 171 -12.10 14.18 4.16
CA VAL A 171 -11.14 15.28 4.03
C VAL A 171 -11.68 16.59 4.63
N GLY A 172 -13.02 16.69 4.77
CA GLY A 172 -13.68 17.87 5.37
C GLY A 172 -14.11 18.92 4.36
N GLY A 173 -14.10 18.60 3.05
CA GLY A 173 -14.52 19.49 1.97
C GLY A 173 -14.09 18.95 0.60
N ASN A 174 -14.35 19.71 -0.46
CA ASN A 174 -13.82 19.44 -1.78
C ASN A 174 -12.47 20.17 -1.99
N PRO A 175 -11.68 19.83 -3.03
CA PRO A 175 -10.38 20.46 -3.27
C PRO A 175 -10.41 21.98 -3.40
N ASN A 176 -11.52 22.57 -3.92
CA ASN A 176 -11.63 24.03 -4.02
C ASN A 176 -11.84 24.71 -2.66
N LYS A 177 -12.39 24.00 -1.67
CA LYS A 177 -12.66 24.55 -0.33
C LYS A 177 -11.52 24.30 0.66
N VAL A 178 -10.83 23.19 0.51
CA VAL A 178 -9.76 22.75 1.41
C VAL A 178 -8.57 22.17 0.62
N PRO A 179 -7.97 22.97 -0.29
CA PRO A 179 -6.92 22.47 -1.20
C PRO A 179 -5.74 21.87 -0.45
N GLU A 180 -5.28 22.50 0.63
CA GLU A 180 -4.14 22.05 1.44
C GLU A 180 -4.34 20.66 2.04
N ARG A 181 -5.59 20.26 2.31
CA ARG A 181 -5.89 18.94 2.86
C ARG A 181 -5.76 17.83 1.81
N TYR A 182 -6.01 18.13 0.54
CA TYR A 182 -5.78 17.21 -0.58
C TYR A 182 -4.30 17.18 -0.94
N GLU A 183 -3.63 18.32 -0.96
CA GLU A 183 -2.19 18.43 -1.18
C GLU A 183 -1.41 17.60 -0.16
N ASN A 184 -1.74 17.72 1.14
CA ASN A 184 -1.15 16.91 2.21
C ASN A 184 -1.38 15.40 2.08
N ARG A 185 -2.27 14.95 1.19
CA ARG A 185 -2.53 13.55 0.87
C ARG A 185 -1.90 13.10 -0.45
N THR A 186 -1.36 14.05 -1.21
CA THR A 186 -0.81 13.84 -2.55
C THR A 186 0.71 13.72 -2.48
N PRO A 187 1.29 12.50 -2.56
CA PRO A 187 2.74 12.30 -2.51
C PRO A 187 3.45 12.67 -3.82
N LEU A 188 2.71 12.88 -4.90
CA LEU A 188 3.24 13.07 -6.26
C LEU A 188 4.33 14.15 -6.33
N TYR A 189 4.14 15.24 -5.60
CA TYR A 189 5.07 16.39 -5.62
C TYR A 189 6.23 16.26 -4.63
N GLU A 190 6.28 15.18 -3.86
CA GLU A 190 7.31 14.91 -2.84
C GLU A 190 8.25 13.76 -3.25
N VAL A 191 8.12 13.24 -4.48
CA VAL A 191 8.86 12.05 -4.94
C VAL A 191 10.37 12.23 -4.99
N ALA A 192 10.86 13.47 -4.97
CA ALA A 192 12.29 13.78 -4.81
C ALA A 192 12.92 13.12 -3.58
N LYS A 193 12.13 12.89 -2.52
CA LYS A 193 12.56 12.27 -1.26
C LYS A 193 12.64 10.74 -1.32
N ILE A 194 12.14 10.12 -2.40
CA ILE A 194 12.19 8.65 -2.57
C ILE A 194 13.61 8.23 -2.94
N ASN A 195 14.16 7.26 -2.21
CA ASN A 195 15.51 6.75 -2.43
C ASN A 195 15.56 5.31 -3.02
N ALA A 196 14.41 4.65 -3.15
CA ALA A 196 14.30 3.31 -3.69
C ALA A 196 13.82 3.30 -5.15
N PRO A 197 14.19 2.31 -5.98
CA PRO A 197 13.64 2.15 -7.32
C PRO A 197 12.14 1.88 -7.29
N VAL A 198 11.43 2.41 -8.28
CA VAL A 198 9.96 2.34 -8.39
C VAL A 198 9.57 1.57 -9.65
N LEU A 199 8.72 0.54 -9.50
CA LEU A 199 8.03 -0.12 -10.58
C LEU A 199 6.57 0.34 -10.61
N ILE A 200 6.12 0.85 -11.75
CA ILE A 200 4.73 1.28 -11.99
C ILE A 200 4.05 0.26 -12.90
N ILE A 201 3.00 -0.39 -12.41
CA ILE A 201 2.19 -1.34 -13.17
C ILE A 201 0.79 -0.75 -13.35
N HIS A 202 0.31 -0.62 -14.60
CA HIS A 202 -1.01 -0.04 -14.85
C HIS A 202 -1.64 -0.62 -16.13
N GLY A 203 -2.97 -0.81 -16.09
CA GLY A 203 -3.75 -1.17 -17.27
C GLY A 203 -4.24 0.08 -17.99
N THR A 204 -4.09 0.15 -19.32
CA THR A 204 -4.43 1.36 -20.09
C THR A 204 -5.94 1.66 -20.17
N GLU A 205 -6.80 0.69 -19.81
CA GLU A 205 -8.25 0.85 -19.76
C GLU A 205 -8.78 0.83 -18.32
N ASP A 206 -7.98 1.25 -17.36
CA ASP A 206 -8.37 1.35 -15.96
C ASP A 206 -9.43 2.46 -15.79
N GLN A 207 -10.62 2.09 -15.33
CA GLN A 207 -11.75 2.99 -15.10
C GLN A 207 -11.91 3.41 -13.62
N HIS A 208 -11.05 2.91 -12.74
CA HIS A 208 -11.07 3.23 -11.32
C HIS A 208 -9.95 4.18 -10.89
N VAL A 209 -8.79 4.06 -11.52
CA VAL A 209 -7.66 4.95 -11.38
C VAL A 209 -7.15 5.21 -12.79
N ASP A 210 -7.33 6.44 -13.26
CA ASP A 210 -6.92 6.81 -14.61
C ASP A 210 -5.42 6.55 -14.81
N ILE A 211 -5.04 6.08 -16.01
CA ILE A 211 -3.65 5.84 -16.38
C ILE A 211 -2.78 7.10 -16.22
N GLU A 212 -3.39 8.27 -16.25
CA GLU A 212 -2.72 9.55 -16.04
C GLU A 212 -2.01 9.61 -14.68
N HIS A 213 -2.53 8.96 -13.64
CA HIS A 213 -1.82 8.81 -12.38
C HIS A 213 -0.45 8.15 -12.53
N ALA A 214 -0.34 7.15 -13.40
CA ALA A 214 0.90 6.45 -13.66
C ALA A 214 1.85 7.29 -14.53
N TYR A 215 1.34 7.98 -15.55
CA TYR A 215 2.14 8.87 -16.41
C TYR A 215 2.70 10.06 -15.64
N GLN A 216 1.89 10.70 -14.78
CA GLN A 216 2.36 11.79 -13.95
C GLN A 216 3.40 11.33 -12.93
N LEU A 217 3.18 10.17 -12.31
CA LEU A 217 4.15 9.59 -11.37
C LEU A 217 5.48 9.27 -12.07
N GLU A 218 5.46 8.65 -13.24
CA GLU A 218 6.65 8.37 -14.04
C GLU A 218 7.39 9.66 -14.39
N LYS A 219 6.66 10.67 -14.89
CA LYS A 219 7.22 11.97 -15.26
C LYS A 219 7.93 12.66 -14.10
N HIS A 220 7.29 12.71 -12.94
CA HIS A 220 7.88 13.35 -11.74
C HIS A 220 9.11 12.57 -11.24
N LEU A 221 9.03 11.23 -11.16
CA LEU A 221 10.17 10.41 -10.77
C LEU A 221 11.37 10.57 -11.71
N LYS A 222 11.14 10.57 -13.03
CA LYS A 222 12.20 10.79 -14.02
C LYS A 222 12.77 12.21 -13.93
N GLY A 223 11.91 13.21 -13.73
CA GLY A 223 12.32 14.61 -13.55
C GLY A 223 13.25 14.82 -12.34
N GLU A 224 13.06 14.02 -11.29
CA GLU A 224 13.90 14.00 -10.08
C GLU A 224 15.07 13.00 -10.18
N GLY A 225 15.36 12.45 -11.36
CA GLY A 225 16.47 11.51 -11.59
C GLY A 225 16.31 10.17 -10.86
N LYS A 226 15.08 9.77 -10.51
CA LYS A 226 14.81 8.51 -9.80
C LYS A 226 14.80 7.33 -10.76
N THR A 227 15.21 6.16 -10.26
CA THR A 227 15.11 4.90 -11.01
C THR A 227 13.65 4.47 -11.06
N VAL A 228 13.07 4.43 -12.26
CA VAL A 228 11.69 4.03 -12.50
C VAL A 228 11.59 3.08 -13.68
N GLU A 229 10.80 2.01 -13.52
CA GLU A 229 10.40 1.07 -14.56
C GLU A 229 8.87 1.10 -14.67
N THR A 230 8.34 0.90 -15.89
CA THR A 230 6.90 0.91 -16.14
C THR A 230 6.47 -0.34 -16.91
N TRP A 231 5.39 -0.98 -16.45
CA TRP A 231 4.72 -2.09 -17.12
C TRP A 231 3.28 -1.67 -17.46
N PHE A 232 3.12 -0.93 -18.54
CA PHE A 232 1.78 -0.55 -19.04
C PHE A 232 1.19 -1.69 -19.85
N SER A 233 0.00 -2.16 -19.45
CA SER A 233 -0.67 -3.30 -20.04
C SER A 233 -1.86 -2.84 -20.88
N TYR A 234 -1.70 -2.87 -22.19
CA TYR A 234 -2.72 -2.41 -23.14
C TYR A 234 -4.00 -3.24 -23.04
N GLY A 235 -5.16 -2.57 -23.05
CA GLY A 235 -6.47 -3.18 -22.97
C GLY A 235 -6.83 -3.76 -21.60
N LEU A 236 -5.95 -3.65 -20.60
CA LEU A 236 -6.25 -4.15 -19.26
C LEU A 236 -6.87 -3.06 -18.39
N LYS A 237 -7.80 -3.51 -17.53
CA LYS A 237 -8.53 -2.68 -16.56
C LYS A 237 -7.86 -2.72 -15.18
N HIS A 238 -8.51 -2.09 -14.20
CA HIS A 238 -8.05 -2.00 -12.81
C HIS A 238 -7.65 -3.36 -12.20
N HIS A 239 -8.42 -4.41 -12.47
CA HIS A 239 -8.11 -5.77 -12.04
C HIS A 239 -7.70 -6.60 -13.25
N PHE A 240 -6.45 -7.05 -13.26
CA PHE A 240 -5.97 -7.96 -14.30
C PHE A 240 -6.67 -9.33 -14.19
N PRO A 241 -6.94 -10.00 -15.32
CA PRO A 241 -7.46 -11.37 -15.32
C PRO A 241 -6.61 -12.30 -14.44
N PRO A 242 -7.19 -13.31 -13.78
CA PRO A 242 -6.50 -14.13 -12.78
C PRO A 242 -5.18 -14.75 -13.26
N LYS A 243 -5.11 -15.20 -14.53
CA LYS A 243 -3.89 -15.77 -15.11
C LYS A 243 -2.78 -14.71 -15.22
N LEU A 244 -3.09 -13.54 -15.81
CA LEU A 244 -2.13 -12.44 -15.96
C LEU A 244 -1.71 -11.88 -14.61
N ASN A 245 -2.64 -11.76 -13.67
CA ASN A 245 -2.33 -11.33 -12.30
C ASN A 245 -1.30 -12.26 -11.63
N ARG A 246 -1.47 -13.59 -11.76
CA ARG A 246 -0.50 -14.55 -11.22
C ARG A 246 0.87 -14.41 -11.90
N MET A 247 0.89 -14.32 -13.23
CA MET A 247 2.14 -14.17 -13.99
C MET A 247 2.87 -12.86 -13.60
N THR A 248 2.14 -11.75 -13.45
CA THR A 248 2.72 -10.48 -13.04
C THR A 248 3.33 -10.57 -11.64
N VAL A 249 2.63 -11.22 -10.68
CA VAL A 249 3.18 -11.41 -9.32
C VAL A 249 4.41 -12.32 -9.30
N GLN A 250 4.47 -13.32 -10.18
CA GLN A 250 5.64 -14.21 -10.29
C GLN A 250 6.86 -13.52 -10.92
N ARG A 251 6.64 -12.45 -11.68
CA ARG A 251 7.69 -11.66 -12.32
C ARG A 251 8.28 -10.59 -11.38
N LEU A 252 7.56 -10.20 -10.34
CA LEU A 252 8.01 -9.24 -9.31
C LEU A 252 9.12 -9.84 -8.45
#